data_3f47504423c6f93243ac68e928cf86d3
#
_entry.id   3f47504423c6f93243ac68e928cf86d3
#
_cell.length_a   1.000
_cell.length_b   1.000
_cell.length_c   1.000
_cell.angle_alpha   90.00
_cell.angle_beta   90.00
_cell.angle_gamma   90.00
#
_symmetry.space_group_name_H-M   'P 1'
#
loop_
_entity.id
_entity.type
_entity.pdbx_description
1 polymer ?
#
loop_
_entity_poly.entity_id
_entity_poly.type
_entity_poly.pdbx_seq_one_letter_code
_entity_poly.pdbx_strand_id
1 'polypeptide(L)'
;MENGEAGQEDISVTLYIDPGTGSMIFSLAIGLLSVAWFGIRKVYLKLKYLSPGRDKTDDKTIPLAIFSDDKRYWQTFEPICRELNERGFDMTYLTMSDNDPVLNNAFPHLHAEYIGDGNKAFARLNFLKATLLFATTPGLDVYQWKRSKDVRFYVHIPHGANDSTTGYRSFGLDYYDAVMVSGQYQEDAMRELEKLRDLPAKEAVMVGVPYLDKLEKRFRESPTLPPHGRTVLVAPTWGASSLFSRFGEAMISALIRTGYRIILRPHPQSFTADKELIEKLINQFPDSDQIEWNRDADNFEVLRKSDIMISDYSGVIFDFAFVFDRPVICADTKMSTDLLDAWWLGKPLWVVDALPRIGPLLTEDKLPQIKELIDQAIDDRSYTESRHQARDETWAFRGEGAKRAADYLICKYEELSSLPEKTEMDIKKDENKSES
;
A
#
# COMPACT_ATOMS: atom_id res chain seq x y z
N MET A 1 71.97 -65.80 -27.69
CA MET A 1 71.24 -64.76 -28.41
C MET A 1 69.78 -64.90 -28.02
N GLU A 2 69.33 -64.19 -27.05
CA GLU A 2 67.88 -64.05 -26.68
C GLU A 2 67.72 -62.63 -26.24
N ASN A 3 66.86 -61.92 -26.99
CA ASN A 3 66.51 -60.57 -26.73
C ASN A 3 65.38 -60.55 -25.68
N GLY A 4 65.59 -59.86 -24.56
CA GLY A 4 64.58 -59.56 -23.61
C GLY A 4 63.89 -58.23 -23.94
N GLU A 5 62.60 -58.29 -24.29
CA GLU A 5 61.73 -57.13 -24.40
C GLU A 5 61.27 -56.70 -23.01
N ALA A 6 61.62 -55.53 -22.63
CA ALA A 6 61.09 -54.93 -21.41
C ALA A 6 59.68 -54.35 -21.69
N GLY A 7 58.66 -54.91 -21.10
CA GLY A 7 57.32 -54.42 -21.14
C GLY A 7 57.20 -53.12 -20.33
N GLN A 8 56.68 -52.10 -20.95
CA GLN A 8 56.36 -50.82 -20.37
C GLN A 8 54.94 -50.95 -19.79
N GLU A 9 54.80 -50.98 -18.45
CA GLU A 9 53.49 -50.95 -17.77
C GLU A 9 52.96 -49.50 -17.78
N ASP A 10 51.89 -49.28 -18.55
CA ASP A 10 51.10 -48.04 -18.53
C ASP A 10 50.29 -47.98 -17.23
N ILE A 11 50.72 -47.19 -16.27
CA ILE A 11 49.94 -46.91 -15.02
C ILE A 11 48.89 -45.86 -15.37
N SER A 12 47.69 -46.33 -15.73
CA SER A 12 46.50 -45.48 -15.83
C SER A 12 45.97 -45.15 -14.41
N VAL A 13 46.24 -43.93 -13.93
CA VAL A 13 45.68 -43.42 -12.69
C VAL A 13 44.23 -43.02 -12.95
N THR A 14 43.28 -43.90 -12.61
CA THR A 14 41.84 -43.55 -12.64
C THR A 14 41.55 -42.78 -11.37
N LEU A 15 41.34 -41.48 -11.49
CA LEU A 15 40.82 -40.66 -10.39
C LEU A 15 39.34 -41.05 -10.12
N TYR A 16 39.11 -41.83 -9.10
CA TYR A 16 37.77 -42.13 -8.62
C TYR A 16 37.31 -41.01 -7.68
N ILE A 17 36.34 -40.20 -8.13
CA ILE A 17 35.67 -39.22 -7.29
C ILE A 17 34.46 -39.91 -6.68
N ASP A 18 34.47 -40.10 -5.36
CA ASP A 18 33.32 -40.62 -4.61
C ASP A 18 32.09 -39.71 -4.86
N PRO A 19 30.90 -40.31 -5.09
CA PRO A 19 29.67 -39.55 -5.36
C PRO A 19 29.32 -38.49 -4.31
N GLY A 20 29.67 -38.72 -3.04
CA GLY A 20 29.48 -37.75 -1.94
C GLY A 20 30.38 -36.55 -2.08
N THR A 21 31.66 -36.77 -2.39
CA THR A 21 32.65 -35.70 -2.60
C THR A 21 32.37 -34.90 -3.87
N GLY A 22 31.89 -35.56 -4.95
CA GLY A 22 31.44 -34.90 -6.17
C GLY A 22 30.28 -33.98 -5.94
N SER A 23 29.28 -34.39 -5.14
CA SER A 23 28.12 -33.58 -4.76
C SER A 23 28.51 -32.35 -3.91
N MET A 24 29.44 -32.52 -2.95
CA MET A 24 29.93 -31.39 -2.14
C MET A 24 30.70 -30.35 -3.01
N ILE A 25 31.58 -30.80 -3.91
CA ILE A 25 32.33 -29.90 -4.80
C ILE A 25 31.34 -29.16 -5.72
N PHE A 26 30.34 -29.85 -6.25
CA PHE A 26 29.31 -29.25 -7.10
C PHE A 26 28.48 -28.20 -6.35
N SER A 27 28.06 -28.48 -5.12
CA SER A 27 27.33 -27.52 -4.28
C SER A 27 28.17 -26.31 -3.92
N LEU A 28 29.45 -26.50 -3.61
CA LEU A 28 30.40 -25.42 -3.34
C LEU A 28 30.62 -24.55 -4.60
N ALA A 29 30.79 -25.19 -5.78
CA ALA A 29 30.93 -24.48 -7.03
C ALA A 29 29.70 -23.64 -7.39
N ILE A 30 28.48 -24.19 -7.21
CA ILE A 30 27.23 -23.43 -7.41
C ILE A 30 27.15 -22.26 -6.43
N GLY A 31 27.50 -22.48 -5.16
CA GLY A 31 27.55 -21.41 -4.15
C GLY A 31 28.48 -20.27 -4.55
N LEU A 32 29.71 -20.60 -4.94
CA LEU A 32 30.70 -19.60 -5.38
C LEU A 32 30.29 -18.89 -6.68
N LEU A 33 29.72 -19.61 -7.65
CA LEU A 33 29.22 -19.02 -8.90
C LEU A 33 28.03 -18.09 -8.62
N SER A 34 27.15 -18.46 -7.68
CA SER A 34 26.04 -17.61 -7.27
C SER A 34 26.53 -16.32 -6.61
N VAL A 35 27.48 -16.40 -5.69
CA VAL A 35 28.10 -15.22 -5.04
C VAL A 35 28.79 -14.34 -6.08
N ALA A 36 29.58 -14.93 -6.99
CA ALA A 36 30.23 -14.20 -8.08
C ALA A 36 29.20 -13.53 -9.00
N TRP A 37 28.14 -14.24 -9.37
CA TRP A 37 27.05 -13.69 -10.19
C TRP A 37 26.37 -12.50 -9.53
N PHE A 38 26.01 -12.61 -8.24
CA PHE A 38 25.41 -11.49 -7.50
C PHE A 38 26.38 -10.33 -7.36
N GLY A 39 27.66 -10.58 -7.12
CA GLY A 39 28.70 -9.55 -7.09
C GLY A 39 28.85 -8.81 -8.43
N ILE A 40 28.98 -9.57 -9.55
CA ILE A 40 29.05 -9.02 -10.90
C ILE A 40 27.77 -8.25 -11.25
N ARG A 41 26.59 -8.79 -10.91
CA ARG A 41 25.30 -8.12 -11.12
C ARG A 41 25.21 -6.80 -10.34
N LYS A 42 25.67 -6.77 -9.09
CA LYS A 42 25.72 -5.56 -8.25
C LYS A 42 26.63 -4.50 -8.89
N VAL A 43 27.83 -4.91 -9.35
CA VAL A 43 28.79 -4.02 -10.03
C VAL A 43 28.22 -3.55 -11.39
N TYR A 44 27.62 -4.44 -12.16
CA TYR A 44 26.99 -4.10 -13.45
C TYR A 44 25.84 -3.10 -13.26
N LEU A 45 24.96 -3.32 -12.29
CA LEU A 45 23.89 -2.38 -11.97
C LEU A 45 24.47 -1.03 -11.52
N LYS A 46 25.46 -1.06 -10.63
CA LYS A 46 26.17 0.15 -10.20
C LYS A 46 26.79 0.89 -11.39
N LEU A 47 27.49 0.20 -12.28
CA LEU A 47 28.10 0.79 -13.49
C LEU A 47 27.03 1.28 -14.48
N LYS A 48 25.94 0.53 -14.67
CA LYS A 48 24.85 0.91 -15.58
C LYS A 48 24.10 2.16 -15.11
N TYR A 49 23.93 2.30 -13.80
CA TYR A 49 23.26 3.47 -13.21
C TYR A 49 24.23 4.60 -12.82
N LEU A 50 25.54 4.36 -12.81
CA LEU A 50 26.62 5.34 -12.65
C LEU A 50 27.33 5.68 -13.98
N SER A 51 26.86 5.14 -15.12
CA SER A 51 27.55 5.35 -16.44
C SER A 51 27.49 6.82 -16.88
N PRO A 52 28.59 7.37 -17.40
CA PRO A 52 28.72 8.79 -17.77
C PRO A 52 27.92 9.25 -19.00
N GLY A 53 26.95 8.47 -19.46
CA GLY A 53 26.02 8.83 -20.53
C GLY A 53 24.72 9.48 -20.05
N ARG A 54 24.56 9.63 -18.74
CA ARG A 54 23.52 10.45 -18.13
C ARG A 54 23.95 11.91 -18.28
N ASP A 55 23.09 12.73 -18.83
CA ASP A 55 23.35 14.16 -18.94
C ASP A 55 23.91 14.72 -17.62
N LYS A 56 24.91 15.60 -17.71
CA LYS A 56 25.54 16.23 -16.52
C LYS A 56 24.59 17.07 -15.67
N THR A 57 23.30 17.09 -16.02
CA THR A 57 22.20 17.67 -15.21
C THR A 57 21.76 16.76 -14.06
N ASP A 58 22.23 15.49 -14.00
CA ASP A 58 21.71 14.46 -13.11
C ASP A 58 22.49 14.28 -11.79
N ASP A 59 23.46 15.14 -11.50
CA ASP A 59 24.20 15.15 -10.21
C ASP A 59 23.51 15.99 -9.13
N LYS A 60 22.39 16.65 -9.49
CA LYS A 60 21.61 17.46 -8.56
C LYS A 60 20.77 16.58 -7.65
N THR A 61 20.94 16.73 -6.34
CA THR A 61 20.11 16.09 -5.34
C THR A 61 18.64 16.54 -5.52
N ILE A 62 17.73 15.59 -5.65
CA ILE A 62 16.29 15.87 -5.75
C ILE A 62 15.81 16.42 -4.40
N PRO A 63 15.18 17.60 -4.34
CA PRO A 63 14.65 18.14 -3.09
C PRO A 63 13.65 17.21 -2.42
N LEU A 64 12.62 16.79 -3.17
CA LEU A 64 11.57 15.87 -2.75
C LEU A 64 11.30 14.87 -3.87
N ALA A 65 11.63 13.61 -3.64
CA ALA A 65 11.18 12.50 -4.46
C ALA A 65 9.90 11.94 -3.88
N ILE A 66 8.85 11.81 -4.70
CA ILE A 66 7.60 11.14 -4.35
C ILE A 66 7.59 9.80 -5.09
N PHE A 67 7.36 8.70 -4.37
CA PHE A 67 7.32 7.37 -4.98
C PHE A 67 5.94 6.74 -4.87
N SER A 68 5.45 6.21 -5.99
CA SER A 68 4.20 5.45 -6.10
C SER A 68 4.43 4.14 -6.86
N ASP A 69 4.06 3.03 -6.26
CA ASP A 69 4.11 1.70 -6.87
C ASP A 69 2.85 1.37 -7.69
N ASP A 70 1.78 2.18 -7.59
CA ASP A 70 0.56 2.00 -8.38
C ASP A 70 -0.13 3.36 -8.65
N LYS A 71 -0.63 3.56 -9.87
CA LYS A 71 -1.36 4.76 -10.31
C LYS A 71 -2.57 5.12 -9.44
N ARG A 72 -3.14 4.15 -8.72
CA ARG A 72 -4.26 4.38 -7.78
C ARG A 72 -3.89 5.38 -6.68
N TYR A 73 -2.64 5.43 -6.29
CA TYR A 73 -2.18 6.30 -5.21
C TYR A 73 -1.99 7.77 -5.64
N TRP A 74 -2.12 8.08 -6.93
CA TRP A 74 -2.16 9.47 -7.36
C TRP A 74 -3.24 10.28 -6.63
N GLN A 75 -4.37 9.67 -6.30
CA GLN A 75 -5.44 10.34 -5.55
C GLN A 75 -5.01 10.77 -4.13
N THR A 76 -4.07 10.05 -3.52
CA THR A 76 -3.49 10.39 -2.21
C THR A 76 -2.48 11.53 -2.34
N PHE A 77 -1.65 11.49 -3.37
CA PHE A 77 -0.57 12.47 -3.57
C PHE A 77 -1.02 13.76 -4.24
N GLU A 78 -2.01 13.71 -5.12
CA GLU A 78 -2.42 14.87 -5.93
C GLU A 78 -2.78 16.11 -5.09
N PRO A 79 -3.55 16.03 -3.99
CA PRO A 79 -3.84 17.20 -3.17
C PRO A 79 -2.57 17.82 -2.56
N ILE A 80 -1.62 16.99 -2.15
CA ILE A 80 -0.35 17.42 -1.56
C ILE A 80 0.57 18.03 -2.64
N CYS A 81 0.65 17.37 -3.80
CA CYS A 81 1.41 17.90 -4.95
C CYS A 81 0.88 19.26 -5.42
N ARG A 82 -0.43 19.46 -5.41
CA ARG A 82 -1.07 20.74 -5.73
C ARG A 82 -0.65 21.82 -4.76
N GLU A 83 -0.74 21.53 -3.47
CA GLU A 83 -0.34 22.48 -2.41
C GLU A 83 1.16 22.84 -2.49
N LEU A 84 2.02 21.86 -2.73
CA LEU A 84 3.46 22.09 -2.93
C LEU A 84 3.74 22.91 -4.19
N ASN A 85 3.03 22.61 -5.29
CA ASN A 85 3.15 23.36 -6.55
C ASN A 85 2.71 24.82 -6.40
N GLU A 86 1.61 25.09 -5.69
CA GLU A 86 1.12 26.44 -5.42
C GLU A 86 2.11 27.28 -4.61
N ARG A 87 2.96 26.62 -3.81
CA ARG A 87 4.04 27.24 -3.05
C ARG A 87 5.38 27.33 -3.81
N GLY A 88 5.41 26.88 -5.07
CA GLY A 88 6.60 26.88 -5.91
C GLY A 88 7.68 25.87 -5.47
N PHE A 89 7.31 24.78 -4.79
CA PHE A 89 8.24 23.79 -4.30
C PHE A 89 8.49 22.69 -5.34
N ASP A 90 9.75 22.54 -5.76
CA ASP A 90 10.15 21.56 -6.79
C ASP A 90 10.11 20.13 -6.25
N MET A 91 9.43 19.24 -6.98
CA MET A 91 9.29 17.82 -6.65
C MET A 91 9.43 16.92 -7.87
N THR A 92 9.90 15.71 -7.65
CA THR A 92 9.99 14.66 -8.68
C THR A 92 9.12 13.48 -8.28
N TYR A 93 8.14 13.12 -9.11
CA TYR A 93 7.25 11.98 -8.90
C TYR A 93 7.71 10.78 -9.71
N LEU A 94 8.02 9.70 -9.03
CA LEU A 94 8.52 8.45 -9.58
C LEU A 94 7.43 7.39 -9.50
N THR A 95 6.90 6.94 -10.65
CA THR A 95 5.83 5.95 -10.69
C THR A 95 6.24 4.64 -11.34
N MET A 96 5.68 3.54 -10.84
CA MET A 96 5.80 2.20 -11.45
C MET A 96 4.69 1.90 -12.46
N SER A 97 3.77 2.84 -12.72
CA SER A 97 2.70 2.68 -13.70
C SER A 97 2.95 3.56 -14.92
N ASP A 98 3.04 2.97 -16.10
CA ASP A 98 3.29 3.65 -17.38
C ASP A 98 2.11 4.53 -17.83
N ASN A 99 0.94 4.31 -17.27
CA ASN A 99 -0.30 5.04 -17.51
C ASN A 99 -0.81 5.78 -16.27
N ASP A 100 0.09 6.16 -15.37
CA ASP A 100 -0.24 6.97 -14.19
C ASP A 100 -0.72 8.37 -14.64
N PRO A 101 -1.86 8.86 -14.12
CA PRO A 101 -2.36 10.20 -14.46
C PRO A 101 -1.34 11.33 -14.22
N VAL A 102 -0.42 11.16 -13.28
CA VAL A 102 0.62 12.14 -12.97
C VAL A 102 1.53 12.42 -14.16
N LEU A 103 1.76 11.46 -15.05
CA LEU A 103 2.63 11.62 -16.23
C LEU A 103 2.11 12.68 -17.22
N ASN A 104 0.81 13.00 -17.14
CA ASN A 104 0.15 14.04 -17.93
C ASN A 104 -0.26 15.25 -17.07
N ASN A 105 0.39 15.43 -15.90
CA ASN A 105 0.08 16.56 -15.02
C ASN A 105 0.50 17.90 -15.65
N ALA A 106 -0.13 18.99 -15.17
CA ALA A 106 0.14 20.35 -15.60
C ALA A 106 0.79 21.21 -14.50
N PHE A 107 1.38 20.61 -13.47
CA PHE A 107 2.01 21.32 -12.36
C PHE A 107 3.43 21.75 -12.74
N PRO A 108 3.74 23.06 -12.83
CA PRO A 108 5.06 23.56 -13.22
C PRO A 108 6.23 23.05 -12.36
N HIS A 109 5.98 22.83 -11.07
CA HIS A 109 6.99 22.39 -10.10
C HIS A 109 7.01 20.89 -9.86
N LEU A 110 6.30 20.09 -10.69
CA LEU A 110 6.27 18.64 -10.58
C LEU A 110 6.81 18.00 -11.86
N HIS A 111 7.97 17.37 -11.75
CA HIS A 111 8.51 16.49 -12.78
C HIS A 111 8.05 15.05 -12.52
N ALA A 112 7.31 14.45 -13.45
CA ALA A 112 6.83 13.07 -13.31
C ALA A 112 7.59 12.13 -14.25
N GLU A 113 7.97 10.94 -13.74
CA GLU A 113 8.74 9.97 -14.48
C GLU A 113 8.27 8.53 -14.22
N TYR A 114 8.07 7.77 -15.28
CA TYR A 114 7.91 6.32 -15.21
C TYR A 114 9.26 5.64 -15.04
N ILE A 115 9.48 4.96 -13.92
CA ILE A 115 10.77 4.35 -13.57
C ILE A 115 10.86 2.85 -13.90
N GLY A 116 9.85 2.31 -14.57
CA GLY A 116 9.70 0.86 -14.80
C GLY A 116 8.92 0.20 -13.70
N ASP A 117 8.82 -1.12 -13.77
CA ASP A 117 8.09 -1.97 -12.83
C ASP A 117 9.02 -2.93 -12.08
N GLY A 118 8.52 -3.49 -10.99
CA GLY A 118 9.18 -4.53 -10.19
C GLY A 118 10.62 -4.21 -9.84
N ASN A 119 11.51 -5.18 -10.02
CA ASN A 119 12.92 -5.07 -9.66
C ASN A 119 13.68 -3.93 -10.36
N LYS A 120 13.21 -3.50 -11.55
CA LYS A 120 13.84 -2.39 -12.28
C LYS A 120 13.63 -1.06 -11.55
N ALA A 121 12.41 -0.82 -11.12
CA ALA A 121 12.06 0.37 -10.34
C ALA A 121 12.80 0.39 -9.00
N PHE A 122 12.75 -0.72 -8.24
CA PHE A 122 13.44 -0.79 -6.96
C PHE A 122 14.95 -0.63 -7.10
N ALA A 123 15.57 -1.17 -8.16
CA ALA A 123 16.99 -0.95 -8.41
C ALA A 123 17.30 0.55 -8.59
N ARG A 124 16.41 1.32 -9.24
CA ARG A 124 16.57 2.75 -9.39
C ARG A 124 16.41 3.50 -8.07
N LEU A 125 15.39 3.14 -7.27
CA LEU A 125 15.15 3.73 -5.94
C LEU A 125 16.32 3.46 -4.97
N ASN A 126 16.92 2.27 -5.03
CA ASN A 126 18.05 1.89 -4.17
C ASN A 126 19.33 2.73 -4.42
N PHE A 127 19.38 3.46 -5.53
CA PHE A 127 20.47 4.39 -5.89
C PHE A 127 19.99 5.82 -6.11
N LEU A 128 18.79 6.13 -5.62
CA LEU A 128 18.23 7.48 -5.70
C LEU A 128 19.03 8.47 -4.84
N LYS A 129 19.23 9.68 -5.33
CA LYS A 129 19.82 10.79 -4.58
C LYS A 129 18.76 11.86 -4.34
N ALA A 130 18.30 11.99 -3.10
CA ALA A 130 17.25 12.95 -2.72
C ALA A 130 17.43 13.42 -1.28
N THR A 131 16.95 14.63 -0.99
CA THR A 131 16.87 15.09 0.41
C THR A 131 15.74 14.36 1.13
N LEU A 132 14.55 14.38 0.54
CA LEU A 132 13.37 13.65 1.06
C LEU A 132 12.89 12.60 0.05
N LEU A 133 12.48 11.44 0.55
CA LEU A 133 11.65 10.51 -0.21
C LEU A 133 10.32 10.33 0.52
N PHE A 134 9.22 10.60 -0.17
CA PHE A 134 7.85 10.52 0.33
C PHE A 134 7.08 9.43 -0.41
N ALA A 135 6.48 8.49 0.31
CA ALA A 135 5.82 7.34 -0.30
C ALA A 135 4.62 6.85 0.50
N THR A 136 3.73 6.11 -0.17
CA THR A 136 2.65 5.34 0.47
C THR A 136 2.90 3.82 0.43
N THR A 137 3.99 3.39 -0.19
CA THR A 137 4.38 1.99 -0.32
C THR A 137 5.03 1.49 0.96
N PRO A 138 4.49 0.45 1.64
CA PRO A 138 5.10 -0.14 2.82
C PRO A 138 6.29 -1.05 2.48
N GLY A 139 7.06 -1.46 3.49
CA GLY A 139 8.11 -2.48 3.34
C GLY A 139 9.45 -1.94 2.84
N LEU A 140 9.70 -0.64 3.04
CA LEU A 140 11.03 -0.05 2.87
C LEU A 140 12.05 -0.84 3.70
N ASP A 141 13.17 -1.24 3.08
CA ASP A 141 14.28 -2.02 3.62
C ASP A 141 13.95 -3.46 4.09
N VAL A 142 12.67 -3.84 4.02
CA VAL A 142 12.21 -5.21 4.34
C VAL A 142 12.41 -6.15 3.15
N TYR A 143 12.00 -5.73 1.94
CA TYR A 143 12.00 -6.55 0.73
C TYR A 143 13.03 -6.07 -0.31
N GLN A 144 12.61 -5.97 -1.58
CA GLN A 144 13.48 -5.56 -2.70
C GLN A 144 13.82 -4.07 -2.67
N TRP A 145 12.93 -3.25 -2.15
CA TRP A 145 13.15 -1.82 -1.99
C TRP A 145 14.03 -1.56 -0.76
N LYS A 146 15.30 -1.21 -1.00
CA LYS A 146 16.25 -0.89 0.05
C LYS A 146 16.41 0.61 0.21
N ARG A 147 16.73 1.05 1.43
CA ARG A 147 17.09 2.46 1.66
C ARG A 147 18.29 2.83 0.82
N SER A 148 18.21 3.90 0.03
CA SER A 148 19.37 4.49 -0.60
C SER A 148 20.18 5.26 0.44
N LYS A 149 21.49 5.08 0.46
CA LYS A 149 22.39 5.85 1.32
C LYS A 149 22.45 7.35 0.95
N ASP A 150 22.03 7.68 -0.27
CA ASP A 150 22.02 9.03 -0.81
C ASP A 150 20.64 9.71 -0.70
N VAL A 151 19.67 9.09 0.02
CA VAL A 151 18.42 9.69 0.47
C VAL A 151 18.52 9.98 1.96
N ARG A 152 18.34 11.24 2.35
CA ARG A 152 18.58 11.68 3.74
C ARG A 152 17.45 11.30 4.68
N PHE A 153 16.18 11.30 4.21
CA PHE A 153 15.02 11.11 5.08
C PHE A 153 13.82 10.52 4.33
N TYR A 154 13.17 9.54 4.91
CA TYR A 154 12.04 8.81 4.34
C TYR A 154 10.76 9.09 5.10
N VAL A 155 9.74 9.56 4.39
CA VAL A 155 8.41 9.90 4.95
C VAL A 155 7.36 8.97 4.36
N HIS A 156 6.52 8.39 5.20
CA HIS A 156 5.38 7.58 4.76
C HIS A 156 4.06 8.30 5.01
N ILE A 157 3.08 8.10 4.11
CA ILE A 157 1.69 8.48 4.31
C ILE A 157 0.76 7.29 3.99
N PRO A 158 -0.18 6.91 4.87
CA PRO A 158 -1.23 5.94 4.53
C PRO A 158 -2.12 6.46 3.40
N HIS A 159 -2.57 5.57 2.52
CA HIS A 159 -3.36 5.95 1.35
C HIS A 159 -4.86 6.14 1.63
N GLY A 160 -5.31 6.04 2.87
CA GLY A 160 -6.72 6.23 3.27
C GLY A 160 -6.89 6.23 4.77
N ALA A 161 -8.15 6.39 5.22
CA ALA A 161 -8.55 6.26 6.62
C ALA A 161 -8.68 4.78 6.97
N ASN A 162 -7.57 4.12 7.25
CA ASN A 162 -7.53 2.70 7.59
C ASN A 162 -6.64 2.45 8.80
N ASP A 163 -6.78 1.28 9.37
CA ASP A 163 -5.83 0.77 10.34
C ASP A 163 -4.61 0.24 9.59
N SER A 164 -3.50 1.00 9.61
CA SER A 164 -2.26 0.62 8.92
C SER A 164 -1.72 -0.72 9.40
N THR A 165 -2.00 -1.12 10.64
CA THR A 165 -1.55 -2.40 11.19
C THR A 165 -2.27 -3.61 10.59
N THR A 166 -3.48 -3.42 10.08
CA THR A 166 -4.23 -4.45 9.35
C THR A 166 -4.09 -4.35 7.83
N GLY A 167 -3.57 -3.23 7.33
CA GLY A 167 -3.35 -2.99 5.90
C GLY A 167 -1.96 -3.38 5.41
N TYR A 168 -0.97 -3.43 6.29
CA TYR A 168 0.42 -3.69 5.91
C TYR A 168 0.94 -5.01 6.49
N ARG A 169 1.80 -5.68 5.70
CA ARG A 169 2.56 -6.82 6.20
C ARG A 169 3.51 -6.38 7.31
N SER A 170 3.85 -7.31 8.20
CA SER A 170 4.77 -7.08 9.31
C SER A 170 6.05 -6.36 8.88
N PHE A 171 6.46 -5.40 9.69
CA PHE A 171 7.60 -4.51 9.47
C PHE A 171 7.39 -3.46 8.37
N GLY A 172 6.14 -3.23 7.95
CA GLY A 172 5.82 -2.36 6.81
C GLY A 172 6.32 -0.92 6.95
N LEU A 173 6.31 -0.38 8.17
CA LEU A 173 6.72 1.01 8.46
C LEU A 173 8.03 1.11 9.28
N ASP A 174 8.67 0.00 9.63
CA ASP A 174 9.76 -0.02 10.62
C ASP A 174 10.97 0.85 10.22
N TYR A 175 11.24 0.95 8.94
CA TYR A 175 12.43 1.66 8.42
C TYR A 175 12.13 3.05 7.82
N TYR A 176 10.95 3.59 8.05
CA TYR A 176 10.68 4.99 7.77
C TYR A 176 11.17 5.89 8.90
N ASP A 177 11.60 7.10 8.57
CA ASP A 177 12.05 8.09 9.56
C ASP A 177 10.87 8.88 10.13
N ALA A 178 9.84 9.12 9.30
CA ALA A 178 8.59 9.74 9.70
C ALA A 178 7.37 9.05 9.09
N VAL A 179 6.25 9.09 9.82
CA VAL A 179 4.95 8.62 9.34
C VAL A 179 3.91 9.71 9.55
N MET A 180 3.27 10.12 8.46
CA MET A 180 2.08 10.97 8.52
C MET A 180 0.90 10.11 8.97
N VAL A 181 0.19 10.54 10.02
CA VAL A 181 -0.92 9.79 10.62
C VAL A 181 -2.24 10.53 10.45
N SER A 182 -3.31 9.78 10.33
CA SER A 182 -4.66 10.31 10.13
C SER A 182 -5.37 10.68 11.43
N GLY A 183 -5.01 10.01 12.53
CA GLY A 183 -5.56 10.19 13.88
C GLY A 183 -4.66 9.56 14.94
N GLN A 184 -4.96 9.81 16.21
CA GLN A 184 -4.16 9.36 17.35
C GLN A 184 -4.01 7.83 17.40
N TYR A 185 -5.02 7.08 17.00
CA TYR A 185 -5.00 5.61 16.99
C TYR A 185 -3.85 5.01 16.16
N GLN A 186 -3.48 5.65 15.04
CA GLN A 186 -2.34 5.20 14.23
C GLN A 186 -1.01 5.49 14.92
N GLU A 187 -0.87 6.65 15.56
CA GLU A 187 0.32 6.95 16.34
C GLU A 187 0.47 5.98 17.52
N ASP A 188 -0.60 5.74 18.28
CA ASP A 188 -0.59 4.81 19.42
C ASP A 188 -0.19 3.39 19.00
N ALA A 189 -0.70 2.90 17.87
CA ALA A 189 -0.32 1.60 17.33
C ALA A 189 1.15 1.57 16.87
N MET A 190 1.63 2.62 16.23
CA MET A 190 3.03 2.75 15.83
C MET A 190 3.97 2.77 17.02
N ARG A 191 3.65 3.52 18.10
CA ARG A 191 4.45 3.56 19.34
C ARG A 191 4.50 2.20 20.01
N GLU A 192 3.41 1.45 19.99
CA GLU A 192 3.37 0.09 20.55
C GLU A 192 4.26 -0.87 19.74
N LEU A 193 4.21 -0.83 18.43
CA LEU A 193 5.07 -1.64 17.54
C LEU A 193 6.55 -1.29 17.72
N GLU A 194 6.91 -0.01 17.82
CA GLU A 194 8.26 0.45 18.10
C GLU A 194 8.79 -0.14 19.42
N LYS A 195 7.99 -0.10 20.47
CA LYS A 195 8.34 -0.67 21.77
C LYS A 195 8.48 -2.19 21.73
N LEU A 196 7.57 -2.90 21.05
CA LEU A 196 7.60 -4.36 20.95
C LEU A 196 8.79 -4.88 20.14
N ARG A 197 9.31 -4.09 19.22
CA ARG A 197 10.38 -4.45 18.29
C ARG A 197 11.72 -3.79 18.62
N ASP A 198 11.80 -3.06 19.72
CA ASP A 198 12.99 -2.29 20.14
C ASP A 198 13.51 -1.36 19.04
N LEU A 199 12.59 -0.63 18.39
CA LEU A 199 12.89 0.30 17.30
C LEU A 199 13.00 1.74 17.82
N PRO A 200 13.81 2.58 17.16
CA PRO A 200 13.83 4.01 17.45
C PRO A 200 12.46 4.64 17.13
N ALA A 201 12.07 5.62 17.94
CA ALA A 201 10.84 6.35 17.72
C ALA A 201 10.91 7.16 16.42
N LYS A 202 9.94 6.98 15.51
CA LYS A 202 9.77 7.75 14.29
C LYS A 202 9.11 9.09 14.59
N GLU A 203 9.27 10.06 13.71
CA GLU A 203 8.44 11.25 13.76
C GLU A 203 6.98 10.87 13.38
N ALA A 204 6.02 11.12 14.28
CA ALA A 204 4.60 11.03 13.98
C ALA A 204 4.06 12.41 13.62
N VAL A 205 3.50 12.54 12.43
CA VAL A 205 3.00 13.84 11.93
C VAL A 205 1.52 13.76 11.67
N MET A 206 0.71 14.33 12.55
CA MET A 206 -0.74 14.28 12.40
C MET A 206 -1.20 15.24 11.30
N VAL A 207 -1.63 14.69 10.17
CA VAL A 207 -2.08 15.46 8.99
C VAL A 207 -3.55 15.21 8.65
N GLY A 208 -4.16 14.16 9.15
CA GLY A 208 -5.49 13.74 8.70
C GLY A 208 -5.40 12.91 7.40
N VAL A 209 -6.41 13.02 6.54
CA VAL A 209 -6.51 12.21 5.31
C VAL A 209 -6.74 13.10 4.09
N PRO A 210 -5.68 13.58 3.41
CA PRO A 210 -5.78 14.48 2.25
C PRO A 210 -6.70 13.97 1.12
N TYR A 211 -6.73 12.65 0.92
CA TYR A 211 -7.64 12.00 -0.02
C TYR A 211 -9.11 12.22 0.34
N LEU A 212 -9.49 12.06 1.62
CA LEU A 212 -10.87 12.28 2.06
C LEU A 212 -11.26 13.75 1.98
N ASP A 213 -10.36 14.68 2.26
CA ASP A 213 -10.60 16.12 2.08
C ASP A 213 -11.00 16.44 0.64
N LYS A 214 -10.26 15.87 -0.33
CA LYS A 214 -10.56 16.00 -1.76
C LYS A 214 -11.90 15.35 -2.13
N LEU A 215 -12.16 14.14 -1.61
CA LEU A 215 -13.39 13.41 -1.87
C LEU A 215 -14.61 14.16 -1.33
N GLU A 216 -14.50 14.71 -0.12
CA GLU A 216 -15.54 15.52 0.51
C GLU A 216 -15.81 16.82 -0.26
N LYS A 217 -14.76 17.52 -0.68
CA LYS A 217 -14.90 18.70 -1.52
C LYS A 217 -15.67 18.37 -2.80
N ARG A 218 -15.27 17.30 -3.49
CA ARG A 218 -15.94 16.83 -4.71
C ARG A 218 -17.42 16.49 -4.42
N PHE A 219 -17.72 15.85 -3.28
CA PHE A 219 -19.09 15.53 -2.91
C PHE A 219 -19.95 16.78 -2.66
N ARG A 220 -19.42 17.78 -1.94
CA ARG A 220 -20.10 19.04 -1.68
C ARG A 220 -20.38 19.86 -2.95
N GLU A 221 -19.45 19.83 -3.91
CA GLU A 221 -19.55 20.53 -5.20
C GLU A 221 -20.42 19.80 -6.24
N SER A 222 -20.76 18.53 -5.99
CA SER A 222 -21.55 17.72 -6.93
C SER A 222 -23.05 18.08 -6.87
N PRO A 223 -23.74 18.07 -8.02
CA PRO A 223 -25.18 18.35 -8.05
C PRO A 223 -25.96 17.26 -7.28
N THR A 224 -27.09 17.65 -6.68
CA THR A 224 -27.99 16.71 -6.00
C THR A 224 -28.47 15.63 -7.00
N LEU A 225 -28.42 14.37 -6.58
CA LEU A 225 -28.96 13.28 -7.39
C LEU A 225 -30.48 13.38 -7.51
N PRO A 226 -31.07 13.05 -8.68
CA PRO A 226 -32.50 12.90 -8.79
C PRO A 226 -33.01 11.79 -7.83
N PRO A 227 -34.28 11.83 -7.41
CA PRO A 227 -34.87 10.74 -6.65
C PRO A 227 -34.66 9.38 -7.35
N HIS A 228 -34.19 8.40 -6.62
CA HIS A 228 -33.96 7.03 -7.12
C HIS A 228 -34.44 5.99 -6.10
N GLY A 229 -34.61 4.75 -6.53
CA GLY A 229 -34.90 3.63 -5.64
C GLY A 229 -33.70 3.29 -4.76
N ARG A 230 -33.94 2.59 -3.64
CA ARG A 230 -32.86 2.16 -2.74
C ARG A 230 -31.77 1.39 -3.49
N THR A 231 -30.53 1.83 -3.29
CA THR A 231 -29.35 1.28 -3.94
C THR A 231 -28.36 0.77 -2.91
N VAL A 232 -28.05 -0.52 -2.98
CA VAL A 232 -27.12 -1.22 -2.09
C VAL A 232 -25.80 -1.42 -2.81
N LEU A 233 -24.71 -0.90 -2.25
CA LEU A 233 -23.35 -1.14 -2.74
C LEU A 233 -22.70 -2.27 -1.94
N VAL A 234 -22.18 -3.28 -2.64
CA VAL A 234 -21.36 -4.34 -2.05
C VAL A 234 -19.91 -4.12 -2.49
N ALA A 235 -19.06 -3.71 -1.56
CA ALA A 235 -17.68 -3.31 -1.86
C ALA A 235 -16.68 -3.92 -0.86
N PRO A 236 -16.42 -5.24 -0.95
CA PRO A 236 -15.55 -5.93 -0.01
C PRO A 236 -14.07 -5.76 -0.31
N THR A 237 -13.23 -6.25 0.62
CA THR A 237 -11.82 -6.57 0.39
C THR A 237 -11.67 -7.79 -0.53
N TRP A 238 -10.46 -8.34 -0.64
CA TRP A 238 -10.12 -9.49 -1.47
C TRP A 238 -9.51 -10.63 -0.64
N GLY A 239 -9.40 -11.82 -1.25
CA GLY A 239 -8.80 -13.02 -0.64
C GLY A 239 -9.80 -13.88 0.13
N ALA A 240 -9.30 -14.94 0.76
CA ALA A 240 -10.11 -15.99 1.38
C ALA A 240 -11.05 -15.51 2.50
N SER A 241 -10.69 -14.41 3.18
CA SER A 241 -11.51 -13.81 4.24
C SER A 241 -12.47 -12.73 3.73
N SER A 242 -12.55 -12.48 2.42
CA SER A 242 -13.44 -11.46 1.87
C SER A 242 -14.91 -11.88 1.95
N LEU A 243 -15.78 -10.89 1.93
CA LEU A 243 -17.24 -11.08 1.90
C LEU A 243 -17.69 -11.94 0.72
N PHE A 244 -17.10 -11.77 -0.48
CA PHE A 244 -17.43 -12.62 -1.63
C PHE A 244 -16.97 -14.06 -1.44
N SER A 245 -15.82 -14.30 -0.83
CA SER A 245 -15.34 -15.64 -0.55
C SER A 245 -16.17 -16.38 0.51
N ARG A 246 -16.68 -15.64 1.49
CA ARG A 246 -17.42 -16.21 2.64
C ARG A 246 -18.92 -16.34 2.38
N PHE A 247 -19.55 -15.33 1.78
CA PHE A 247 -21.02 -15.25 1.65
C PHE A 247 -21.49 -15.01 0.22
N GLY A 248 -20.60 -14.86 -0.78
CA GLY A 248 -20.86 -14.29 -2.10
C GLY A 248 -22.18 -14.74 -2.74
N GLU A 249 -22.36 -16.02 -3.03
CA GLU A 249 -23.55 -16.56 -3.69
C GLU A 249 -24.84 -16.39 -2.83
N ALA A 250 -24.75 -16.75 -1.54
CA ALA A 250 -25.88 -16.65 -0.63
C ALA A 250 -26.34 -15.20 -0.42
N MET A 251 -25.35 -14.29 -0.27
CA MET A 251 -25.63 -12.88 -0.09
C MET A 251 -26.25 -12.24 -1.35
N ILE A 252 -25.67 -12.46 -2.54
CA ILE A 252 -26.21 -11.91 -3.79
C ILE A 252 -27.63 -12.41 -4.01
N SER A 253 -27.87 -13.72 -3.80
CA SER A 253 -29.21 -14.31 -3.90
C SER A 253 -30.19 -13.69 -2.89
N ALA A 254 -29.75 -13.38 -1.67
CA ALA A 254 -30.56 -12.72 -0.67
C ALA A 254 -30.87 -11.27 -1.05
N LEU A 255 -29.87 -10.54 -1.57
CA LEU A 255 -30.05 -9.16 -2.02
C LEU A 255 -31.01 -9.04 -3.20
N ILE A 256 -30.97 -9.96 -4.16
CA ILE A 256 -31.91 -9.98 -5.29
C ILE A 256 -33.36 -10.03 -4.79
N ARG A 257 -33.66 -10.81 -3.76
CA ARG A 257 -35.00 -10.91 -3.17
C ARG A 257 -35.48 -9.64 -2.50
N THR A 258 -34.60 -8.68 -2.20
CA THR A 258 -35.00 -7.39 -1.61
C THR A 258 -35.75 -6.50 -2.61
N GLY A 259 -35.52 -6.68 -3.91
CA GLY A 259 -36.00 -5.79 -4.97
C GLY A 259 -35.22 -4.46 -5.08
N TYR A 260 -34.17 -4.26 -4.30
CA TYR A 260 -33.31 -3.06 -4.37
C TYR A 260 -32.34 -3.15 -5.55
N ARG A 261 -31.89 -2.00 -6.04
CA ARG A 261 -30.75 -1.95 -6.96
C ARG A 261 -29.48 -2.38 -6.23
N ILE A 262 -28.68 -3.21 -6.86
CA ILE A 262 -27.47 -3.79 -6.29
C ILE A 262 -26.28 -3.40 -7.17
N ILE A 263 -25.28 -2.79 -6.58
CA ILE A 263 -24.01 -2.52 -7.24
C ILE A 263 -22.96 -3.43 -6.56
N LEU A 264 -22.42 -4.36 -7.34
CA LEU A 264 -21.36 -5.27 -6.92
C LEU A 264 -20.03 -4.70 -7.40
N ARG A 265 -19.17 -4.31 -6.46
CA ARG A 265 -17.87 -3.70 -6.74
C ARG A 265 -16.76 -4.51 -6.08
N PRO A 266 -16.24 -5.57 -6.73
CA PRO A 266 -15.09 -6.30 -6.24
C PRO A 266 -13.88 -5.39 -6.08
N HIS A 267 -13.03 -5.67 -5.10
CA HIS A 267 -11.74 -5.00 -4.99
C HIS A 267 -10.92 -5.25 -6.29
N PRO A 268 -10.17 -4.28 -6.82
CA PRO A 268 -9.38 -4.48 -8.04
C PRO A 268 -8.48 -5.73 -8.01
N GLN A 269 -7.91 -6.04 -6.84
CA GLN A 269 -7.07 -7.23 -6.64
C GLN A 269 -7.86 -8.55 -6.77
N SER A 270 -9.17 -8.55 -6.53
CA SER A 270 -10.00 -9.77 -6.67
C SER A 270 -10.04 -10.29 -8.11
N PHE A 271 -9.91 -9.40 -9.11
CA PHE A 271 -9.85 -9.82 -10.52
C PHE A 271 -8.58 -10.59 -10.88
N THR A 272 -7.57 -10.57 -10.01
CA THR A 272 -6.32 -11.32 -10.16
C THR A 272 -6.22 -12.45 -9.14
N ALA A 273 -6.38 -12.12 -7.85
CA ALA A 273 -6.20 -13.09 -6.76
C ALA A 273 -7.38 -14.06 -6.61
N ASP A 274 -8.62 -13.58 -6.86
CA ASP A 274 -9.85 -14.35 -6.68
C ASP A 274 -10.58 -14.55 -8.01
N LYS A 275 -9.83 -14.56 -9.13
CA LYS A 275 -10.38 -14.50 -10.50
C LYS A 275 -11.49 -15.53 -10.75
N GLU A 276 -11.24 -16.80 -10.44
CA GLU A 276 -12.20 -17.90 -10.68
C GLU A 276 -13.51 -17.69 -9.91
N LEU A 277 -13.43 -17.21 -8.66
CA LEU A 277 -14.60 -16.92 -7.85
C LEU A 277 -15.41 -15.77 -8.45
N ILE A 278 -14.74 -14.67 -8.82
CA ILE A 278 -15.41 -13.49 -9.39
C ILE A 278 -16.05 -13.81 -10.73
N GLU A 279 -15.37 -14.55 -11.61
CA GLU A 279 -15.93 -15.01 -12.89
C GLU A 279 -17.14 -15.94 -12.68
N LYS A 280 -17.08 -16.85 -11.70
CA LYS A 280 -18.23 -17.69 -11.32
C LYS A 280 -19.43 -16.85 -10.89
N LEU A 281 -19.22 -15.86 -10.00
CA LEU A 281 -20.30 -15.01 -9.51
C LEU A 281 -20.90 -14.14 -10.61
N ILE A 282 -20.07 -13.57 -11.50
CA ILE A 282 -20.55 -12.78 -12.65
C ILE A 282 -21.40 -13.64 -13.59
N ASN A 283 -20.97 -14.87 -13.89
CA ASN A 283 -21.70 -15.77 -14.77
C ASN A 283 -23.04 -16.21 -14.15
N GLN A 284 -23.09 -16.39 -12.83
CA GLN A 284 -24.31 -16.79 -12.12
C GLN A 284 -25.27 -15.63 -11.91
N PHE A 285 -24.76 -14.42 -11.72
CA PHE A 285 -25.52 -13.20 -11.47
C PHE A 285 -25.08 -12.09 -12.44
N PRO A 286 -25.38 -12.18 -13.72
CA PRO A 286 -24.96 -11.20 -14.72
C PRO A 286 -25.60 -9.83 -14.48
N ASP A 287 -25.06 -8.81 -15.14
CA ASP A 287 -25.66 -7.48 -15.18
C ASP A 287 -27.13 -7.54 -15.63
N SER A 288 -27.97 -6.76 -14.99
CA SER A 288 -29.41 -6.66 -15.24
C SER A 288 -29.94 -5.30 -14.80
N ASP A 289 -31.25 -5.06 -14.92
CA ASP A 289 -31.88 -3.83 -14.39
C ASP A 289 -31.68 -3.67 -12.87
N GLN A 290 -31.48 -4.79 -12.14
CA GLN A 290 -31.30 -4.81 -10.70
C GLN A 290 -29.83 -4.90 -10.26
N ILE A 291 -28.96 -5.54 -11.06
CA ILE A 291 -27.55 -5.83 -10.71
C ILE A 291 -26.62 -5.09 -11.66
N GLU A 292 -25.63 -4.41 -11.09
CA GLU A 292 -24.53 -3.77 -11.79
C GLU A 292 -23.20 -4.29 -11.24
N TRP A 293 -22.33 -4.86 -12.10
CA TRP A 293 -20.94 -5.17 -11.77
C TRP A 293 -20.03 -3.99 -12.07
N ASN A 294 -19.74 -3.17 -11.08
CA ASN A 294 -18.95 -1.96 -11.27
C ASN A 294 -17.44 -2.25 -11.25
N ARG A 295 -16.74 -1.75 -12.27
CA ARG A 295 -15.28 -1.89 -12.47
C ARG A 295 -14.58 -0.55 -12.72
N ASP A 296 -15.25 0.56 -12.45
CA ASP A 296 -14.71 1.90 -12.67
C ASP A 296 -13.44 2.11 -11.83
N ALA A 297 -12.45 2.77 -12.40
CA ALA A 297 -11.23 3.11 -11.66
C ALA A 297 -11.54 4.11 -10.51
N ASP A 298 -12.45 5.05 -10.77
CA ASP A 298 -12.96 6.00 -9.78
C ASP A 298 -14.22 5.44 -9.10
N ASN A 299 -14.22 5.41 -7.78
CA ASN A 299 -15.35 4.90 -6.98
C ASN A 299 -16.36 5.98 -6.59
N PHE A 300 -16.10 7.24 -6.89
CA PHE A 300 -16.90 8.37 -6.40
C PHE A 300 -18.39 8.25 -6.76
N GLU A 301 -18.72 7.97 -8.03
CA GLU A 301 -20.11 7.94 -8.47
C GLU A 301 -20.89 6.76 -7.88
N VAL A 302 -20.26 5.60 -7.69
CA VAL A 302 -20.93 4.46 -7.05
C VAL A 302 -21.13 4.70 -5.55
N LEU A 303 -20.18 5.34 -4.85
CA LEU A 303 -20.35 5.75 -3.47
C LEU A 303 -21.49 6.78 -3.35
N ARG A 304 -21.49 7.77 -4.23
CA ARG A 304 -22.50 8.84 -4.23
C ARG A 304 -23.94 8.34 -4.48
N LYS A 305 -24.10 7.39 -5.40
CA LYS A 305 -25.41 6.82 -5.78
C LYS A 305 -25.97 5.82 -4.79
N SER A 306 -25.17 5.28 -3.88
CA SER A 306 -25.58 4.20 -3.00
C SER A 306 -26.12 4.75 -1.68
N ASP A 307 -27.22 4.20 -1.19
CA ASP A 307 -27.85 4.61 0.06
C ASP A 307 -27.26 3.91 1.27
N ILE A 308 -26.69 2.72 1.06
CA ILE A 308 -26.06 1.88 2.07
C ILE A 308 -24.93 1.05 1.43
N MET A 309 -23.90 0.78 2.20
CA MET A 309 -22.83 -0.15 1.80
C MET A 309 -22.87 -1.43 2.63
N ILE A 310 -22.65 -2.57 2.00
CA ILE A 310 -22.29 -3.83 2.67
C ILE A 310 -20.86 -4.14 2.34
N SER A 311 -20.02 -4.30 3.34
CA SER A 311 -18.59 -4.53 3.19
C SER A 311 -18.05 -5.39 4.34
N ASP A 312 -16.77 -5.62 4.35
CA ASP A 312 -16.05 -6.35 5.39
C ASP A 312 -14.99 -5.44 6.05
N TYR A 313 -13.70 -5.75 5.94
CA TYR A 313 -12.60 -4.94 6.49
C TYR A 313 -11.95 -4.02 5.44
N SER A 314 -12.66 -3.68 4.38
CA SER A 314 -12.17 -2.83 3.31
C SER A 314 -12.08 -1.36 3.74
N GLY A 315 -10.98 -0.68 3.40
CA GLY A 315 -10.79 0.75 3.71
C GLY A 315 -11.86 1.67 3.12
N VAL A 316 -12.52 1.28 2.02
CA VAL A 316 -13.62 2.05 1.40
C VAL A 316 -14.83 2.26 2.31
N ILE A 317 -14.97 1.46 3.36
CA ILE A 317 -15.98 1.65 4.42
C ILE A 317 -15.90 3.06 4.99
N PHE A 318 -14.69 3.49 5.30
CA PHE A 318 -14.44 4.79 5.92
C PHE A 318 -14.65 5.93 4.94
N ASP A 319 -14.31 5.75 3.65
CA ASP A 319 -14.65 6.70 2.60
C ASP A 319 -16.17 6.93 2.56
N PHE A 320 -16.95 5.84 2.56
CA PHE A 320 -18.40 5.89 2.48
C PHE A 320 -19.04 6.45 3.76
N ALA A 321 -18.66 5.91 4.92
CA ALA A 321 -19.24 6.29 6.21
C ALA A 321 -18.91 7.75 6.59
N PHE A 322 -17.68 8.21 6.30
CA PHE A 322 -17.21 9.50 6.80
C PHE A 322 -17.47 10.65 5.84
N VAL A 323 -17.38 10.42 4.53
CA VAL A 323 -17.61 11.48 3.53
C VAL A 323 -19.09 11.60 3.17
N PHE A 324 -19.75 10.47 2.90
CA PHE A 324 -21.16 10.48 2.48
C PHE A 324 -22.14 10.41 3.65
N ASP A 325 -21.65 10.19 4.87
CA ASP A 325 -22.41 10.09 6.13
C ASP A 325 -23.59 9.10 6.03
N ARG A 326 -23.31 7.93 5.44
CA ARG A 326 -24.30 6.87 5.23
C ARG A 326 -23.94 5.61 6.00
N PRO A 327 -24.95 4.78 6.36
CA PRO A 327 -24.72 3.57 7.12
C PRO A 327 -23.95 2.51 6.32
N VAL A 328 -23.16 1.72 7.04
CA VAL A 328 -22.45 0.56 6.49
C VAL A 328 -22.85 -0.68 7.28
N ILE A 329 -23.24 -1.73 6.59
CA ILE A 329 -23.40 -3.06 7.18
C ILE A 329 -22.05 -3.78 7.05
N CYS A 330 -21.44 -4.11 8.17
CA CYS A 330 -20.15 -4.79 8.24
C CYS A 330 -20.34 -6.30 8.35
N ALA A 331 -19.80 -7.06 7.41
CA ALA A 331 -19.89 -8.52 7.44
C ALA A 331 -18.83 -9.13 8.36
N ASP A 332 -19.24 -10.05 9.25
CA ASP A 332 -18.34 -10.83 10.11
C ASP A 332 -17.64 -11.95 9.31
N THR A 333 -16.61 -11.57 8.57
CA THR A 333 -15.84 -12.50 7.74
C THR A 333 -14.63 -13.11 8.43
N LYS A 334 -14.38 -12.78 9.70
CA LYS A 334 -13.22 -13.26 10.47
C LYS A 334 -11.90 -12.85 9.84
N MET A 335 -11.53 -11.59 9.99
CA MET A 335 -10.25 -11.06 9.51
C MET A 335 -9.07 -11.87 10.05
N SER A 336 -8.16 -12.32 9.15
CA SER A 336 -6.87 -12.88 9.55
C SER A 336 -5.86 -11.77 9.75
N THR A 337 -5.12 -11.82 10.86
CA THR A 337 -4.01 -10.91 11.14
C THR A 337 -2.64 -11.55 10.88
N ASP A 338 -2.63 -12.79 10.38
CA ASP A 338 -1.40 -13.49 10.05
C ASP A 338 -0.56 -12.70 9.05
N LEU A 339 0.73 -12.58 9.31
CA LEU A 339 1.69 -11.81 8.51
C LEU A 339 1.46 -10.28 8.47
N LEU A 340 0.51 -9.75 9.26
CA LEU A 340 0.26 -8.31 9.38
C LEU A 340 0.91 -7.74 10.64
N ASP A 341 1.13 -6.42 10.66
CA ASP A 341 1.61 -5.73 11.86
C ASP A 341 0.66 -5.90 13.05
N ALA A 342 -0.64 -6.03 12.79
CA ALA A 342 -1.68 -6.29 13.78
C ALA A 342 -1.43 -7.55 14.63
N TRP A 343 -0.74 -8.56 14.11
CA TRP A 343 -0.41 -9.79 14.84
C TRP A 343 0.44 -9.54 16.09
N TRP A 344 1.24 -8.46 16.08
CA TRP A 344 2.12 -8.10 17.19
C TRP A 344 1.40 -7.36 18.34
N LEU A 345 0.23 -6.77 18.06
CA LEU A 345 -0.49 -5.93 19.02
C LEU A 345 -1.30 -6.78 19.99
N GLY A 346 -1.11 -6.54 21.28
CA GLY A 346 -1.80 -7.25 22.37
C GLY A 346 -3.18 -6.69 22.73
N LYS A 347 -3.65 -5.65 22.05
CA LYS A 347 -4.93 -4.96 22.30
C LYS A 347 -5.91 -5.15 21.14
N PRO A 348 -7.21 -4.88 21.34
CA PRO A 348 -8.16 -4.84 20.24
C PRO A 348 -7.71 -3.85 19.18
N LEU A 349 -7.81 -4.28 17.91
CA LEU A 349 -7.44 -3.45 16.77
C LEU A 349 -8.48 -2.32 16.61
N TRP A 350 -8.01 -1.13 16.23
CA TRP A 350 -8.89 0.01 16.02
C TRP A 350 -10.03 -0.29 15.02
N VAL A 351 -9.75 -1.00 13.93
CA VAL A 351 -10.77 -1.37 12.95
C VAL A 351 -11.89 -2.20 13.57
N VAL A 352 -11.57 -3.12 14.49
CA VAL A 352 -12.57 -3.96 15.18
C VAL A 352 -13.46 -3.14 16.12
N ASP A 353 -12.89 -2.10 16.73
CA ASP A 353 -13.65 -1.15 17.57
C ASP A 353 -14.50 -0.18 16.72
N ALA A 354 -13.97 0.29 15.60
CA ALA A 354 -14.61 1.28 14.74
C ALA A 354 -15.83 0.72 13.97
N LEU A 355 -15.76 -0.53 13.49
CA LEU A 355 -16.81 -1.12 12.66
C LEU A 355 -18.20 -1.15 13.34
N PRO A 356 -18.36 -1.58 14.61
CA PRO A 356 -19.66 -1.55 15.29
C PRO A 356 -20.23 -0.13 15.50
N ARG A 357 -19.39 0.90 15.40
CA ARG A 357 -19.77 2.30 15.59
C ARG A 357 -20.34 2.93 14.31
N ILE A 358 -20.07 2.34 13.15
CA ILE A 358 -20.52 2.88 11.86
C ILE A 358 -21.75 2.18 11.29
N GLY A 359 -22.16 1.04 11.86
CA GLY A 359 -23.38 0.34 11.48
C GLY A 359 -23.47 -1.08 12.01
N PRO A 360 -24.56 -1.80 11.66
CA PRO A 360 -24.82 -3.13 12.18
C PRO A 360 -23.90 -4.20 11.59
N LEU A 361 -23.76 -5.32 12.33
CA LEU A 361 -22.99 -6.48 11.90
C LEU A 361 -23.88 -7.47 11.12
N LEU A 362 -23.43 -7.91 9.95
CA LEU A 362 -24.01 -8.99 9.15
C LEU A 362 -23.30 -10.31 9.46
N THR A 363 -24.03 -11.24 10.06
CA THR A 363 -23.61 -12.63 10.23
C THR A 363 -24.37 -13.53 9.26
N GLU A 364 -23.89 -14.75 9.03
CA GLU A 364 -24.47 -15.66 8.05
C GLU A 364 -25.95 -15.99 8.32
N ASP A 365 -26.33 -16.15 9.59
CA ASP A 365 -27.71 -16.40 10.04
C ASP A 365 -28.67 -15.22 9.77
N LYS A 366 -28.16 -13.99 9.56
CA LYS A 366 -28.95 -12.81 9.21
C LYS A 366 -29.19 -12.62 7.73
N LEU A 367 -28.52 -13.39 6.86
CA LEU A 367 -28.73 -13.31 5.42
C LEU A 367 -30.20 -13.47 4.97
N PRO A 368 -31.00 -14.36 5.54
CA PRO A 368 -32.43 -14.44 5.19
C PRO A 368 -33.23 -13.17 5.49
N GLN A 369 -32.77 -12.33 6.44
CA GLN A 369 -33.41 -11.10 6.92
C GLN A 369 -32.64 -9.85 6.45
N ILE A 370 -31.85 -9.97 5.37
CA ILE A 370 -30.98 -8.88 4.90
C ILE A 370 -31.77 -7.63 4.51
N LYS A 371 -33.00 -7.79 4.04
CA LYS A 371 -33.87 -6.67 3.68
C LYS A 371 -34.21 -5.82 4.92
N GLU A 372 -34.66 -6.47 5.97
CA GLU A 372 -35.01 -5.84 7.25
C GLU A 372 -33.78 -5.16 7.87
N LEU A 373 -32.62 -5.80 7.77
CA LEU A 373 -31.36 -5.23 8.26
C LEU A 373 -30.96 -3.97 7.49
N ILE A 374 -31.13 -3.97 6.17
CA ILE A 374 -30.88 -2.80 5.31
C ILE A 374 -31.83 -1.67 5.65
N ASP A 375 -33.15 -1.95 5.73
CA ASP A 375 -34.17 -0.97 6.02
C ASP A 375 -33.94 -0.31 7.39
N GLN A 376 -33.66 -1.13 8.40
CA GLN A 376 -33.35 -0.64 9.74
C GLN A 376 -32.08 0.22 9.75
N ALA A 377 -31.02 -0.20 9.08
CA ALA A 377 -29.75 0.54 9.05
C ALA A 377 -29.89 1.92 8.36
N ILE A 378 -30.75 2.04 7.35
CA ILE A 378 -31.01 3.32 6.67
C ILE A 378 -31.90 4.23 7.53
N ASP A 379 -32.93 3.67 8.16
CA ASP A 379 -33.95 4.44 8.90
C ASP A 379 -33.51 4.75 10.34
N ASP A 380 -32.63 3.91 10.93
CA ASP A 380 -32.11 4.08 12.29
C ASP A 380 -30.92 5.07 12.33
N ARG A 381 -31.15 6.16 13.04
CA ARG A 381 -30.13 7.19 13.27
C ARG A 381 -29.24 6.94 14.49
N SER A 382 -29.39 5.81 15.18
CA SER A 382 -28.61 5.50 16.38
C SER A 382 -27.09 5.46 16.12
N TYR A 383 -26.70 5.05 14.90
CA TYR A 383 -25.29 5.03 14.49
C TYR A 383 -24.73 6.40 14.06
N THR A 384 -25.54 7.44 13.95
CA THR A 384 -25.08 8.73 13.41
C THR A 384 -24.03 9.37 14.32
N GLU A 385 -24.31 9.44 15.62
CA GLU A 385 -23.40 10.02 16.61
C GLU A 385 -22.10 9.23 16.71
N SER A 386 -22.18 7.90 16.85
CA SER A 386 -21.00 7.05 16.95
C SER A 386 -20.17 7.03 15.68
N ARG A 387 -20.79 7.13 14.50
CA ARG A 387 -20.10 7.26 13.21
C ARG A 387 -19.35 8.60 13.11
N HIS A 388 -19.98 9.70 13.58
CA HIS A 388 -19.31 11.00 13.64
C HIS A 388 -18.13 10.99 14.59
N GLN A 389 -18.25 10.37 15.76
CA GLN A 389 -17.13 10.21 16.70
C GLN A 389 -16.01 9.39 16.08
N ALA A 390 -16.32 8.24 15.45
CA ALA A 390 -15.33 7.43 14.74
C ALA A 390 -14.62 8.23 13.62
N ARG A 391 -15.38 9.03 12.87
CA ARG A 391 -14.81 9.92 11.84
C ARG A 391 -13.84 10.94 12.43
N ASP A 392 -14.25 11.63 13.50
CA ASP A 392 -13.46 12.74 14.08
C ASP A 392 -12.18 12.21 14.77
N GLU A 393 -12.20 10.97 15.29
CA GLU A 393 -11.03 10.27 15.82
C GLU A 393 -10.07 9.82 14.69
N THR A 394 -10.61 9.52 13.51
CA THR A 394 -9.87 8.93 12.39
C THR A 394 -9.31 9.97 11.44
N TRP A 395 -10.04 11.05 11.25
CA TRP A 395 -9.75 12.08 10.26
C TRP A 395 -9.52 13.43 10.96
N ALA A 396 -8.35 13.53 11.55
CA ALA A 396 -7.89 14.76 12.19
C ALA A 396 -7.75 15.89 11.16
N PHE A 397 -7.93 17.12 11.60
CA PHE A 397 -7.74 18.34 10.79
C PHE A 397 -8.45 18.31 9.43
N ARG A 398 -9.68 17.85 9.42
CA ARG A 398 -10.52 17.71 8.22
C ARG A 398 -10.52 18.98 7.37
N GLY A 399 -10.15 18.83 6.09
CA GLY A 399 -10.00 19.92 5.14
C GLY A 399 -8.61 20.58 5.10
N GLU A 400 -7.68 20.19 5.99
CA GLU A 400 -6.33 20.77 6.07
C GLU A 400 -5.21 19.78 5.74
N GLY A 401 -5.53 18.52 5.45
CA GLY A 401 -4.56 17.44 5.36
C GLY A 401 -3.44 17.67 4.35
N ALA A 402 -3.78 18.14 3.15
CA ALA A 402 -2.79 18.46 2.11
C ALA A 402 -1.86 19.60 2.52
N LYS A 403 -2.42 20.65 3.12
CA LYS A 403 -1.65 21.80 3.62
C LYS A 403 -0.66 21.37 4.70
N ARG A 404 -1.12 20.59 5.70
CA ARG A 404 -0.28 20.12 6.80
C ARG A 404 0.84 19.19 6.33
N ALA A 405 0.52 18.30 5.37
CA ALA A 405 1.53 17.47 4.76
C ALA A 405 2.59 18.27 4.01
N ALA A 406 2.17 19.28 3.23
CA ALA A 406 3.09 20.17 2.53
C ALA A 406 3.92 21.04 3.50
N ASP A 407 3.30 21.60 4.56
CA ASP A 407 4.00 22.35 5.60
C ASP A 407 5.14 21.51 6.20
N TYR A 408 4.85 20.27 6.59
CA TYR A 408 5.85 19.37 7.15
C TYR A 408 6.97 19.06 6.16
N LEU A 409 6.65 18.70 4.92
CA LEU A 409 7.65 18.35 3.90
C LEU A 409 8.58 19.51 3.59
N ILE A 410 8.07 20.72 3.49
CA ILE A 410 8.87 21.93 3.26
C ILE A 410 9.78 22.20 4.46
N CYS A 411 9.22 22.25 5.68
CA CYS A 411 9.99 22.48 6.89
C CYS A 411 11.10 21.43 7.08
N LYS A 412 10.79 20.15 6.83
CA LYS A 412 11.77 19.07 6.94
C LYS A 412 12.87 19.18 5.87
N TYR A 413 12.52 19.57 4.65
CA TYR A 413 13.51 19.86 3.61
C TYR A 413 14.44 21.00 3.99
N GLU A 414 13.91 22.09 4.52
CA GLU A 414 14.70 23.27 4.97
C GLU A 414 15.62 22.91 6.12
N GLU A 415 15.09 22.17 7.13
CA GLU A 415 15.88 21.65 8.24
C GLU A 415 17.07 20.83 7.74
N LEU A 416 16.82 19.83 6.92
CA LEU A 416 17.88 18.96 6.41
C LEU A 416 18.85 19.67 5.48
N SER A 417 18.40 20.64 4.69
CA SER A 417 19.25 21.40 3.79
C SER A 417 20.18 22.38 4.51
N SER A 418 19.81 22.79 5.73
CA SER A 418 20.66 23.61 6.60
C SER A 418 21.78 22.83 7.31
N LEU A 419 21.66 21.49 7.39
CA LEU A 419 22.66 20.63 8.00
C LEU A 419 23.77 20.27 6.98
N PRO A 420 25.04 20.22 7.38
CA PRO A 420 26.11 19.81 6.49
C PRO A 420 25.86 18.40 5.95
N GLU A 421 26.26 18.14 4.68
CA GLU A 421 26.21 16.79 4.13
C GLU A 421 27.04 15.85 5.01
N LYS A 422 26.48 14.67 5.35
CA LYS A 422 27.22 13.63 6.09
C LYS A 422 28.48 13.25 5.29
N THR A 423 29.63 13.38 5.92
CA THR A 423 30.89 12.96 5.29
C THR A 423 31.02 11.42 5.27
N GLU A 424 31.81 10.87 4.34
CA GLU A 424 32.07 9.41 4.29
C GLU A 424 32.59 8.84 5.65
N MET A 425 33.19 9.68 6.48
CA MET A 425 33.64 9.29 7.82
C MET A 425 32.48 9.11 8.81
N ASP A 426 31.43 9.91 8.67
CA ASP A 426 30.25 9.82 9.55
C ASP A 426 29.42 8.58 9.21
N ILE A 427 29.32 8.24 7.92
CA ILE A 427 28.63 7.03 7.44
C ILE A 427 29.32 5.76 7.97
N LYS A 428 30.65 5.68 7.94
CA LYS A 428 31.40 4.55 8.47
C LYS A 428 31.33 4.40 9.98
N LYS A 429 31.10 5.48 10.72
CA LYS A 429 30.87 5.42 12.18
C LYS A 429 29.50 4.87 12.53
N ASP A 430 28.48 5.20 11.75
CA ASP A 430 27.14 4.70 11.94
C ASP A 430 27.02 3.21 11.57
N GLU A 431 27.70 2.75 10.51
CA GLU A 431 27.80 1.33 10.12
C GLU A 431 28.48 0.47 11.22
N ASN A 432 29.57 0.95 11.82
CA ASN A 432 30.25 0.23 12.90
C ASN A 432 29.49 0.19 14.22
N LYS A 433 28.50 1.07 14.46
CA LYS A 433 27.62 1.03 15.62
C LYS A 433 26.44 0.08 15.47
N SER A 434 26.06 -0.25 14.24
CA SER A 434 24.96 -1.20 13.96
C SER A 434 25.44 -2.67 13.96
N GLU A 435 26.76 -2.92 13.94
CA GLU A 435 27.37 -4.26 13.97
C GLU A 435 27.89 -4.65 15.38
N SER A 436 27.77 -3.79 16.37
CA SER A 436 28.13 -4.04 17.78
C SER A 436 26.87 -4.22 18.63
#